data_1f763013532b82b1035ae5bd6281d4ca
#
_entry.id   1f763013532b82b1035ae5bd6281d4ca
#
_cell.length_a   1.000
_cell.length_b   1.000
_cell.length_c   1.000
_cell.angle_alpha   90.00
_cell.angle_beta   90.00
_cell.angle_gamma   90.00
#
_symmetry.space_group_name_H-M   'P 1'
#
loop_
_entity.id
_entity.type
_entity.pdbx_description
1 polymer ?
#
loop_
_entity_poly.entity_id
_entity_poly.type
_entity_poly.pdbx_seq_one_letter_code
_entity_poly.pdbx_strand_id
1 'polypeptide(L)'
;MLPVSWDTVRLFLHVLAATIWVGGQLTLAALVPVLRRLGAEVPRAAARAFNLVAWPAFAVLLLTGVWNVIAVRGQITGSYQVTLIVKLVVVAVSGVTAALHARAGSTGNKAGLAVFGALTGVSALAALFLGVLLAE
;
A
#
# COMPACT_ATOMS: atom_id res chain seq x y z
N MET A 1 3.60 22.36 23.60
CA MET A 1 3.36 21.85 22.24
C MET A 1 4.68 21.31 21.69
N LEU A 2 4.69 20.10 21.15
CA LEU A 2 5.92 19.52 20.59
C LEU A 2 6.32 20.27 19.30
N PRO A 3 7.62 20.51 19.09
CA PRO A 3 8.09 21.18 17.87
C PRO A 3 7.90 20.27 16.65
N VAL A 4 7.51 20.86 15.53
CA VAL A 4 7.47 20.16 14.25
C VAL A 4 8.90 20.01 13.72
N SER A 5 9.32 18.77 13.50
CA SER A 5 10.62 18.42 12.93
C SER A 5 10.48 17.81 11.53
N TRP A 6 11.58 17.68 10.80
CA TRP A 6 11.61 16.93 9.53
C TRP A 6 11.24 15.47 9.72
N ASP A 7 11.55 14.87 10.88
CA ASP A 7 11.12 13.51 11.23
C ASP A 7 9.61 13.42 11.37
N THR A 8 8.97 14.43 11.96
CA THR A 8 7.50 14.52 12.05
C THR A 8 6.88 14.56 10.66
N VAL A 9 7.41 15.41 9.77
CA VAL A 9 6.91 15.52 8.39
C VAL A 9 7.08 14.21 7.62
N ARG A 10 8.26 13.60 7.70
CA ARG A 10 8.56 12.32 7.06
C ARG A 10 7.60 11.22 7.49
N LEU A 11 7.42 11.04 8.80
CA LEU A 11 6.55 10.01 9.36
C LEU A 11 5.09 10.29 9.02
N PHE A 12 4.65 11.54 9.10
CA PHE A 12 3.30 11.93 8.70
C PHE A 12 2.99 11.58 7.24
N LEU A 13 3.89 11.94 6.32
CA LEU A 13 3.72 11.62 4.90
C LEU A 13 3.69 10.11 4.65
N HIS A 14 4.55 9.37 5.34
CA HIS A 14 4.58 7.91 5.23
C HIS A 14 3.29 7.26 5.73
N VAL A 15 2.81 7.68 6.89
CA VAL A 15 1.55 7.17 7.48
C VAL A 15 0.35 7.56 6.63
N LEU A 16 0.29 8.81 6.16
CA LEU A 16 -0.80 9.27 5.28
C LEU A 16 -0.85 8.46 3.98
N ALA A 17 0.29 8.26 3.35
CA ALA A 17 0.38 7.46 2.12
C ALA A 17 0.02 5.99 2.37
N ALA A 18 0.44 5.40 3.51
CA ALA A 18 0.06 4.06 3.92
C ALA A 18 -1.45 3.93 4.16
N THR A 19 -2.06 4.93 4.77
CA THR A 19 -3.52 4.98 5.00
C THR A 19 -4.28 4.97 3.69
N ILE A 20 -3.83 5.72 2.70
CA ILE A 20 -4.44 5.74 1.36
C ILE A 20 -4.25 4.38 0.67
N TRP A 21 -3.03 3.86 0.65
CA TRP A 21 -2.70 2.59 -0.03
C TRP A 21 -3.43 1.41 0.58
N VAL A 22 -3.35 1.21 1.89
CA VAL A 22 -3.95 0.07 2.58
C VAL A 22 -5.44 0.30 2.81
N GLY A 23 -5.82 1.42 3.41
CA GLY A 23 -7.20 1.71 3.77
C GLY A 23 -8.11 1.89 2.56
N GLY A 24 -7.61 2.53 1.50
CA GLY A 24 -8.35 2.69 0.25
C GLY A 24 -8.67 1.36 -0.41
N GLN A 25 -7.73 0.41 -0.45
CA GLN A 25 -7.97 -0.93 -1.00
C GLN A 25 -9.02 -1.70 -0.20
N LEU A 26 -8.95 -1.67 1.13
CA LEU A 26 -9.93 -2.33 2.00
C LEU A 26 -11.32 -1.73 1.83
N THR A 27 -11.40 -0.40 1.78
CA THR A 27 -12.65 0.32 1.57
C THR A 27 -13.26 -0.02 0.21
N LEU A 28 -12.46 0.05 -0.85
CA LEU A 28 -12.94 -0.29 -2.18
C LEU A 28 -13.41 -1.74 -2.28
N ALA A 29 -12.65 -2.68 -1.70
CA ALA A 29 -13.02 -4.10 -1.67
C ALA A 29 -14.36 -4.32 -0.96
N ALA A 30 -14.59 -3.65 0.18
CA ALA A 30 -15.85 -3.70 0.91
C ALA A 30 -17.03 -3.11 0.12
N LEU A 31 -16.78 -2.09 -0.69
CA LEU A 31 -17.82 -1.43 -1.50
C LEU A 31 -18.16 -2.18 -2.80
N VAL A 32 -17.27 -3.02 -3.33
CA VAL A 32 -17.47 -3.71 -4.62
C VAL A 32 -18.83 -4.44 -4.71
N PRO A 33 -19.31 -5.20 -3.71
CA PRO A 33 -20.62 -5.87 -3.81
C PRO A 33 -21.78 -4.89 -3.99
N VAL A 34 -21.74 -3.73 -3.34
CA VAL A 34 -22.76 -2.68 -3.47
C VAL A 34 -22.65 -2.01 -4.85
N LEU A 35 -21.44 -1.67 -5.28
CA LEU A 35 -21.19 -1.03 -6.57
C LEU A 35 -21.65 -1.90 -7.75
N ARG A 36 -21.49 -3.23 -7.65
CA ARG A 36 -21.99 -4.17 -8.68
C ARG A 36 -23.49 -4.16 -8.83
N ARG A 37 -24.23 -3.91 -7.74
CA ARG A 37 -25.71 -3.79 -7.78
C ARG A 37 -26.18 -2.53 -8.51
N LEU A 38 -25.34 -1.50 -8.51
CA LEU A 38 -25.62 -0.22 -9.18
C LEU A 38 -25.33 -0.28 -10.70
N GLY A 39 -24.53 -1.23 -11.14
CA GLY A 39 -24.22 -1.44 -12.56
C GLY A 39 -22.88 -2.14 -12.75
N ALA A 40 -22.73 -2.90 -13.82
CA ALA A 40 -21.54 -3.70 -14.11
C ALA A 40 -20.26 -2.87 -14.30
N GLU A 41 -20.40 -1.62 -14.77
CA GLU A 41 -19.28 -0.69 -15.00
C GLU A 41 -18.90 0.15 -13.77
N VAL A 42 -19.78 0.22 -12.76
CA VAL A 42 -19.57 1.08 -11.59
C VAL A 42 -18.33 0.69 -10.79
N PRO A 43 -18.06 -0.59 -10.49
CA PRO A 43 -16.82 -0.98 -9.81
C PRO A 43 -15.55 -0.61 -10.58
N ARG A 44 -15.58 -0.73 -11.92
CA ARG A 44 -14.44 -0.34 -12.76
C ARG A 44 -14.19 1.16 -12.75
N ALA A 45 -15.25 1.97 -12.78
CA ALA A 45 -15.15 3.41 -12.68
C ALA A 45 -14.55 3.83 -11.32
N ALA A 46 -15.03 3.23 -10.23
CA ALA A 46 -14.51 3.47 -8.88
C ALA A 46 -13.03 3.06 -8.76
N ALA A 47 -12.65 1.89 -9.31
CA ALA A 47 -11.26 1.43 -9.30
C ALA A 47 -10.34 2.36 -10.10
N ARG A 48 -10.78 2.87 -11.26
CA ARG A 48 -10.00 3.85 -12.04
C ARG A 48 -9.81 5.15 -11.27
N ALA A 49 -10.86 5.66 -10.64
CA ALA A 49 -10.77 6.87 -9.82
C ALA A 49 -9.82 6.67 -8.63
N PHE A 50 -9.91 5.53 -7.95
CA PHE A 50 -9.02 5.17 -6.85
C PHE A 50 -7.56 5.10 -7.30
N ASN A 51 -7.27 4.50 -8.46
CA ASN A 51 -5.91 4.37 -8.98
C ASN A 51 -5.21 5.73 -9.20
N LEU A 52 -5.96 6.79 -9.51
CA LEU A 52 -5.39 8.14 -9.63
C LEU A 52 -4.84 8.69 -8.31
N VAL A 53 -5.31 8.18 -7.20
CA VAL A 53 -4.84 8.56 -5.85
C VAL A 53 -3.87 7.51 -5.28
N ALA A 54 -4.15 6.23 -5.53
CA ALA A 54 -3.39 5.12 -4.97
C ALA A 54 -1.94 5.08 -5.47
N TRP A 55 -1.70 5.26 -6.77
CA TRP A 55 -0.35 5.20 -7.33
C TRP A 55 0.54 6.36 -6.89
N PRO A 56 0.09 7.63 -6.87
CA PRO A 56 0.84 8.71 -6.23
C PRO A 56 1.12 8.45 -4.75
N ALA A 57 0.14 7.91 -3.99
CA ALA A 57 0.36 7.55 -2.60
C ALA A 57 1.41 6.45 -2.45
N PHE A 58 1.41 5.42 -3.32
CA PHE A 58 2.44 4.38 -3.33
C PHE A 58 3.83 4.95 -3.63
N ALA A 59 3.94 5.88 -4.57
CA ALA A 59 5.19 6.57 -4.85
C ALA A 59 5.70 7.34 -3.61
N VAL A 60 4.83 8.07 -2.92
CA VAL A 60 5.17 8.76 -1.66
C VAL A 60 5.59 7.75 -0.59
N LEU A 61 4.92 6.58 -0.49
CA LEU A 61 5.32 5.49 0.41
C LEU A 61 6.74 5.02 0.15
N LEU A 62 7.11 4.81 -1.12
CA LEU A 62 8.46 4.38 -1.49
C LEU A 62 9.50 5.43 -1.15
N LEU A 63 9.25 6.70 -1.52
CA LEU A 63 10.17 7.81 -1.26
C LEU A 63 10.37 8.03 0.24
N THR A 64 9.29 8.07 1.01
CA THR A 64 9.36 8.24 2.47
C THR A 64 9.91 6.99 3.15
N GLY A 65 9.67 5.80 2.59
CA GLY A 65 10.27 4.55 3.04
C GLY A 65 11.79 4.57 2.91
N VAL A 66 12.32 4.98 1.77
CA VAL A 66 13.78 5.19 1.56
C VAL A 66 14.31 6.22 2.54
N TRP A 67 13.62 7.34 2.71
CA TRP A 67 14.02 8.36 3.68
C TRP A 67 14.04 7.80 5.11
N ASN A 68 13.05 6.98 5.51
CA ASN A 68 13.04 6.31 6.81
C ASN A 68 14.27 5.42 6.99
N VAL A 69 14.63 4.60 5.99
CA VAL A 69 15.82 3.73 6.04
C VAL A 69 17.10 4.55 6.22
N ILE A 70 17.25 5.64 5.46
CA ILE A 70 18.41 6.54 5.57
C ILE A 70 18.51 7.14 6.98
N ALA A 71 17.38 7.58 7.54
CA ALA A 71 17.33 8.21 8.85
C ALA A 71 17.74 7.26 10.01
N VAL A 72 17.41 5.95 9.87
CA VAL A 72 17.70 4.95 10.91
C VAL A 72 18.91 4.06 10.58
N ARG A 73 19.65 4.37 9.53
CA ARG A 73 20.76 3.51 9.02
C ARG A 73 21.77 3.07 10.08
N GLY A 74 22.03 3.91 11.09
CA GLY A 74 22.95 3.60 12.19
C GLY A 74 22.38 2.61 13.23
N GLN A 75 21.08 2.31 13.15
CA GLN A 75 20.36 1.41 14.07
C GLN A 75 19.99 0.08 13.40
N ILE A 76 20.29 -0.09 12.10
CA ILE A 76 19.91 -1.27 11.32
C ILE A 76 20.86 -2.42 11.64
N THR A 77 20.51 -3.24 12.62
CA THR A 77 21.27 -4.42 13.03
C THR A 77 20.35 -5.59 13.39
N GLY A 78 20.87 -6.80 13.30
CA GLY A 78 20.20 -8.00 13.79
C GLY A 78 18.77 -8.21 13.29
N SER A 79 17.84 -8.40 14.21
CA SER A 79 16.42 -8.66 13.91
C SER A 79 15.74 -7.50 13.20
N TYR A 80 16.10 -6.26 13.50
CA TYR A 80 15.59 -5.07 12.81
C TYR A 80 15.89 -5.14 11.30
N GLN A 81 17.13 -5.50 10.93
CA GLN A 81 17.54 -5.65 9.54
C GLN A 81 16.70 -6.71 8.82
N VAL A 82 16.48 -7.86 9.46
CA VAL A 82 15.67 -8.95 8.88
C VAL A 82 14.24 -8.48 8.65
N THR A 83 13.62 -7.87 9.66
CA THR A 83 12.24 -7.34 9.55
C THR A 83 12.13 -6.29 8.45
N LEU A 84 13.11 -5.41 8.33
CA LEU A 84 13.15 -4.38 7.29
C LEU A 84 13.25 -5.01 5.88
N ILE A 85 14.13 -5.99 5.68
CA ILE A 85 14.27 -6.69 4.39
C ILE A 85 12.96 -7.38 4.02
N VAL A 86 12.35 -8.11 4.96
CA VAL A 86 11.05 -8.77 4.73
C VAL A 86 9.99 -7.74 4.36
N LYS A 87 9.92 -6.61 5.05
CA LYS A 87 8.99 -5.51 4.72
C LYS A 87 9.21 -4.99 3.32
N LEU A 88 10.45 -4.75 2.91
CA LEU A 88 10.75 -4.24 1.55
C LEU A 88 10.31 -5.23 0.47
N VAL A 89 10.54 -6.54 0.68
CA VAL A 89 10.06 -7.59 -0.23
C VAL A 89 8.53 -7.58 -0.31
N VAL A 90 7.85 -7.52 0.83
CA VAL A 90 6.39 -7.51 0.90
C VAL A 90 5.80 -6.26 0.24
N VAL A 91 6.43 -5.10 0.39
CA VAL A 91 6.04 -3.85 -0.30
C VAL A 91 6.20 -4.00 -1.82
N ALA A 92 7.30 -4.58 -2.29
CA ALA A 92 7.50 -4.87 -3.70
C ALA A 92 6.43 -5.83 -4.26
N VAL A 93 6.10 -6.89 -3.52
CA VAL A 93 5.00 -7.81 -3.86
C VAL A 93 3.68 -7.07 -3.95
N SER A 94 3.37 -6.19 -3.00
CA SER A 94 2.13 -5.38 -3.02
C SER A 94 2.04 -4.50 -4.27
N GLY A 95 3.11 -3.82 -4.64
CA GLY A 95 3.14 -2.98 -5.84
C GLY A 95 3.00 -3.77 -7.14
N VAL A 96 3.73 -4.89 -7.27
CA VAL A 96 3.68 -5.75 -8.45
C VAL A 96 2.29 -6.39 -8.60
N THR A 97 1.73 -6.94 -7.54
CA THR A 97 0.40 -7.56 -7.60
C THR A 97 -0.70 -6.54 -7.84
N ALA A 98 -0.57 -5.29 -7.35
CA ALA A 98 -1.48 -4.19 -7.67
C ALA A 98 -1.44 -3.85 -9.17
N ALA A 99 -0.25 -3.79 -9.78
CA ALA A 99 -0.11 -3.56 -11.22
C ALA A 99 -0.72 -4.69 -12.05
N LEU A 100 -0.50 -5.95 -11.65
CA LEU A 100 -1.10 -7.13 -12.29
C LEU A 100 -2.64 -7.15 -12.11
N HIS A 101 -3.14 -6.75 -10.95
CA HIS A 101 -4.57 -6.59 -10.69
C HIS A 101 -5.21 -5.55 -11.62
N ALA A 102 -4.58 -4.38 -11.75
CA ALA A 102 -5.05 -3.33 -12.66
C ALA A 102 -5.06 -3.82 -14.12
N ARG A 103 -4.02 -4.55 -14.54
CA ARG A 103 -3.94 -5.16 -15.87
C ARG A 103 -5.02 -6.22 -16.08
N ALA A 104 -5.25 -7.11 -15.10
CA ALA A 104 -6.32 -8.11 -15.16
C ALA A 104 -7.70 -7.46 -15.31
N GLY A 105 -7.91 -6.31 -14.66
CA GLY A 105 -9.13 -5.51 -14.81
C GLY A 105 -9.32 -4.95 -16.22
N SER A 106 -8.26 -4.47 -16.85
CA SER A 106 -8.31 -3.92 -18.20
C SER A 106 -8.51 -5.00 -19.27
N THR A 107 -8.04 -6.22 -19.05
CA THR A 107 -8.16 -7.36 -19.97
C THR A 107 -9.37 -8.24 -19.71
N GLY A 108 -10.18 -7.94 -18.67
CA GLY A 108 -11.35 -8.73 -18.30
C GLY A 108 -11.03 -10.11 -17.67
N ASN A 109 -9.81 -10.32 -17.21
CA ASN A 109 -9.38 -11.56 -16.55
C ASN A 109 -9.93 -11.63 -15.11
N LYS A 110 -11.07 -12.28 -14.94
CA LYS A 110 -11.74 -12.39 -13.62
C LYS A 110 -10.92 -13.15 -12.58
N ALA A 111 -10.26 -14.24 -12.98
CA ALA A 111 -9.40 -15.02 -12.08
C ALA A 111 -8.19 -14.19 -11.61
N GLY A 112 -7.53 -13.49 -12.55
CA GLY A 112 -6.44 -12.58 -12.23
C GLY A 112 -6.87 -11.44 -11.31
N LEU A 113 -8.05 -10.86 -11.53
CA LEU A 113 -8.62 -9.85 -10.63
C LEU A 113 -8.75 -10.35 -9.19
N ALA A 114 -9.31 -11.56 -9.00
CA ALA A 114 -9.51 -12.13 -7.67
C ALA A 114 -8.16 -12.43 -6.99
N VAL A 115 -7.26 -13.13 -7.68
CA VAL A 115 -5.97 -13.57 -7.11
C VAL A 115 -5.07 -12.37 -6.83
N PHE A 116 -4.83 -11.48 -7.80
CA PHE A 116 -3.93 -10.34 -7.61
C PHE A 116 -4.51 -9.30 -6.65
N GLY A 117 -5.83 -9.13 -6.62
CA GLY A 117 -6.50 -8.27 -5.64
C GLY A 117 -6.31 -8.78 -4.21
N ALA A 118 -6.48 -10.08 -3.98
CA ALA A 118 -6.25 -10.70 -2.68
C ALA A 118 -4.77 -10.60 -2.25
N LEU A 119 -3.84 -10.90 -3.16
CA LEU A 119 -2.39 -10.79 -2.88
C LEU A 119 -1.98 -9.36 -2.57
N THR A 120 -2.51 -8.37 -3.29
CA THR A 120 -2.24 -6.96 -3.03
C THR A 120 -2.74 -6.55 -1.65
N GLY A 121 -3.98 -6.92 -1.29
CA GLY A 121 -4.56 -6.60 0.02
C GLY A 121 -3.79 -7.25 1.18
N VAL A 122 -3.50 -8.54 1.07
CA VAL A 122 -2.75 -9.29 2.11
C VAL A 122 -1.33 -8.74 2.27
N SER A 123 -0.61 -8.51 1.17
CA SER A 123 0.75 -7.97 1.23
C SER A 123 0.77 -6.52 1.75
N ALA A 124 -0.22 -5.70 1.40
CA ALA A 124 -0.34 -4.35 1.95
C ALA A 124 -0.56 -4.35 3.48
N LEU A 125 -1.43 -5.23 3.98
CA LEU A 125 -1.65 -5.42 5.42
C LEU A 125 -0.39 -5.95 6.11
N ALA A 126 0.29 -6.93 5.53
CA ALA A 126 1.54 -7.46 6.06
C ALA A 126 2.64 -6.37 6.12
N ALA A 127 2.76 -5.54 5.08
CA ALA A 127 3.70 -4.42 5.07
C ALA A 127 3.40 -3.39 6.16
N LEU A 128 2.10 -3.11 6.40
CA LEU A 128 1.66 -2.24 7.49
C LEU A 128 2.04 -2.83 8.86
N PHE A 129 1.74 -4.11 9.09
CA PHE A 129 2.09 -4.81 10.33
C PHE A 129 3.60 -4.81 10.60
N LEU A 130 4.41 -5.14 9.59
CA LEU A 130 5.88 -5.07 9.69
C LEU A 130 6.37 -3.64 9.96
N GLY A 131 5.63 -2.62 9.48
CA GLY A 131 5.91 -1.23 9.79
C GLY A 131 5.68 -0.89 11.26
N VAL A 132 4.66 -1.45 11.88
CA VAL A 132 4.39 -1.31 13.32
C VAL A 132 5.50 -1.97 14.13
N LEU A 133 5.90 -3.21 13.76
CA LEU A 133 7.02 -3.91 14.43
C LEU A 133 8.34 -3.13 14.39
N LEU A 134 8.60 -2.40 13.31
CA LEU A 134 9.81 -1.58 13.19
C LEU A 134 9.73 -0.25 13.98
N ALA A 135 8.56 0.10 14.50
CA ALA A 135 8.34 1.31 15.29
C ALA A 135 8.42 1.05 16.81
N GLU A 136 8.44 -0.22 17.25
CA GLU A 136 8.63 -0.62 18.65
C GLU A 136 10.11 -0.56 19.06
#